data_5cca0c7e6c35b02b48b47f44ce1430c8
#
_entry.id   5cca0c7e6c35b02b48b47f44ce1430c8
#
_cell.length_a   1.000
_cell.length_b   1.000
_cell.length_c   1.000
_cell.angle_alpha   90.00
_cell.angle_beta   90.00
_cell.angle_gamma   90.00
#
_symmetry.space_group_name_H-M   'P 1'
#
loop_
_entity.id
_entity.type
_entity.pdbx_description
1 polymer ?
#
loop_
_entity_poly.entity_id
_entity_poly.type
_entity_poly.pdbx_seq_one_letter_code
_entity_poly.pdbx_strand_id
1 'polypeptide(L)'
;MDDQAQRSQALDVTRSFLIQAPAGSGKTELLTQRYLQLLSVSDSPESVLAMTFTKKAVSELKARVIGALKLASGARPEQVHKQITYDLAVAVLAQSSAHGWDLINMPQRLKISTIDGLSNLITNRYPQPGTWVNKQIITQVWQQDDFYLQAAKQTLLSIDSKEFGTCIRSTLLYLDNHVNRFYQLVTSMLKKRDQWLNKLYLQNTLNIENLENSAAAIIDRHLEQLSTQIKPYFDARFFAALSDNTQAEVASIDQLPAASVNDLTQWKNLANVCLTATGDWRKKLTKANGFPPELKAQKQTVLDTLAELAGKPTLQALLRDVNKLPDVNFDDMQIQALDDIAQVLKIAVAQLNILFNEQQATDFIQVALDADQALSEHETSDIALFLDYKIQHLL
;
A
#
# COMPACT_ATOMS: atom_id res chain seq x y z
N MET A 1 -5.28 4.62 32.53
CA MET A 1 -3.92 4.04 32.69
C MET A 1 -2.91 5.16 32.57
N ASP A 2 -1.96 5.21 33.45
CA ASP A 2 -0.95 6.28 33.50
C ASP A 2 -0.01 6.16 32.27
N ASP A 3 0.08 7.21 31.48
CA ASP A 3 0.95 7.28 30.29
C ASP A 3 2.43 7.00 30.65
N GLN A 4 2.83 7.37 31.86
CA GLN A 4 4.18 7.14 32.35
C GLN A 4 4.51 5.66 32.58
N ALA A 5 3.55 4.88 33.08
CA ALA A 5 3.73 3.44 33.27
C ALA A 5 3.86 2.72 31.92
N GLN A 6 3.06 3.10 30.92
CA GLN A 6 3.15 2.53 29.56
C GLN A 6 4.47 2.89 28.87
N ARG A 7 4.97 4.13 29.06
CA ARG A 7 6.28 4.55 28.55
C ARG A 7 7.42 3.77 29.19
N SER A 8 7.38 3.56 30.52
CA SER A 8 8.38 2.75 31.21
C SER A 8 8.36 1.30 30.72
N GLN A 9 7.17 0.74 30.50
CA GLN A 9 7.03 -0.61 29.94
C GLN A 9 7.61 -0.71 28.53
N ALA A 10 7.44 0.32 27.69
CA ALA A 10 7.99 0.35 26.32
C ALA A 10 9.52 0.42 26.28
N LEU A 11 10.22 0.66 27.38
CA LEU A 11 11.67 0.62 27.50
C LEU A 11 12.21 -0.77 27.87
N ASP A 12 11.36 -1.75 28.17
CA ASP A 12 11.78 -3.12 28.46
C ASP A 12 12.45 -3.75 27.21
N VAL A 13 13.74 -4.01 27.29
CA VAL A 13 14.58 -4.53 26.18
C VAL A 13 14.29 -5.98 25.83
N THR A 14 13.65 -6.73 26.72
CA THR A 14 13.36 -8.16 26.56
C THR A 14 12.09 -8.41 25.74
N ARG A 15 11.32 -7.36 25.41
CA ARG A 15 10.01 -7.45 24.77
C ARG A 15 9.94 -6.59 23.51
N SER A 16 9.16 -7.06 22.54
CA SER A 16 8.76 -6.28 21.36
C SER A 16 7.49 -5.48 21.63
N PHE A 17 7.38 -4.26 21.08
CA PHE A 17 6.25 -3.36 21.28
C PHE A 17 5.75 -2.77 19.98
N LEU A 18 4.43 -2.68 19.85
CA LEU A 18 3.75 -1.84 18.89
C LEU A 18 3.20 -0.62 19.61
N ILE A 19 3.67 0.58 19.25
CA ILE A 19 3.29 1.84 19.90
C ILE A 19 2.36 2.63 18.99
N GLN A 20 1.09 2.73 19.39
CA GLN A 20 0.09 3.55 18.74
C GLN A 20 -0.23 4.77 19.61
N ALA A 21 0.01 5.97 19.07
CA ALA A 21 -0.21 7.21 19.80
C ALA A 21 -0.49 8.38 18.82
N PRO A 22 -1.31 9.38 19.22
CA PRO A 22 -1.65 10.53 18.37
C PRO A 22 -0.41 11.40 18.04
N ALA A 23 -0.55 12.30 17.08
CA ALA A 23 0.49 13.29 16.77
C ALA A 23 0.76 14.19 18.00
N GLY A 24 2.03 14.54 18.23
CA GLY A 24 2.42 15.37 19.38
C GLY A 24 2.52 14.65 20.73
N SER A 25 2.22 13.37 20.82
CA SER A 25 2.27 12.58 22.07
C SER A 25 3.68 12.23 22.57
N GLY A 26 4.74 12.73 21.93
CA GLY A 26 6.12 12.41 22.33
C GLY A 26 6.66 11.07 21.81
N LYS A 27 6.08 10.49 20.73
CA LYS A 27 6.57 9.23 20.13
C LYS A 27 8.06 9.26 19.80
N THR A 28 8.55 10.35 19.22
CA THR A 28 9.96 10.50 18.85
C THR A 28 10.87 10.50 20.06
N GLU A 29 10.43 11.10 21.18
CA GLU A 29 11.18 11.05 22.43
C GLU A 29 11.28 9.63 22.97
N LEU A 30 10.15 8.92 23.03
CA LEU A 30 10.12 7.52 23.46
C LEU A 30 10.98 6.63 22.55
N LEU A 31 10.96 6.85 21.24
CA LEU A 31 11.82 6.13 20.30
C LEU A 31 13.31 6.40 20.58
N THR A 32 13.68 7.66 20.86
CA THR A 32 15.05 8.05 21.24
C THR A 32 15.47 7.36 22.53
N GLN A 33 14.60 7.34 23.56
CA GLN A 33 14.85 6.68 24.84
C GLN A 33 15.00 5.18 24.65
N ARG A 34 14.13 4.53 23.87
CA ARG A 34 14.25 3.10 23.58
C ARG A 34 15.53 2.76 22.82
N TYR A 35 15.90 3.59 21.84
CA TYR A 35 17.16 3.41 21.11
C TYR A 35 18.38 3.50 22.03
N LEU A 36 18.42 4.49 22.94
CA LEU A 36 19.46 4.61 23.97
C LEU A 36 19.46 3.42 24.92
N GLN A 37 18.29 2.98 25.37
CA GLN A 37 18.16 1.82 26.27
C GLN A 37 18.72 0.55 25.62
N LEU A 38 18.41 0.30 24.35
CA LEU A 38 18.96 -0.85 23.61
C LEU A 38 20.49 -0.75 23.43
N LEU A 39 21.01 0.43 23.10
CA LEU A 39 22.45 0.66 23.02
C LEU A 39 23.16 0.38 24.36
N SER A 40 22.54 0.72 25.48
CA SER A 40 23.16 0.54 26.80
C SER A 40 23.36 -0.92 27.22
N VAL A 41 22.66 -1.86 26.57
CA VAL A 41 22.76 -3.31 26.84
C VAL A 41 23.40 -4.10 25.69
N SER A 42 23.75 -3.45 24.59
CA SER A 42 24.31 -4.09 23.41
C SER A 42 25.84 -4.16 23.47
N ASP A 43 26.45 -5.17 22.84
CA ASP A 43 27.89 -5.33 22.73
C ASP A 43 28.48 -4.47 21.60
N SER A 44 27.67 -4.07 20.64
CA SER A 44 28.06 -3.26 19.48
C SER A 44 26.96 -2.27 19.12
N PRO A 45 27.27 -1.00 18.79
CA PRO A 45 26.26 -0.04 18.38
C PRO A 45 25.62 -0.41 17.03
N GLU A 46 26.30 -1.21 16.22
CA GLU A 46 25.82 -1.71 14.94
C GLU A 46 24.73 -2.77 15.09
N SER A 47 24.55 -3.36 16.28
CA SER A 47 23.52 -4.37 16.54
C SER A 47 22.12 -3.77 16.76
N VAL A 48 22.02 -2.45 16.91
CA VAL A 48 20.74 -1.73 17.06
C VAL A 48 20.43 -0.96 15.79
N LEU A 49 19.49 -1.46 14.98
CA LEU A 49 19.04 -0.82 13.75
C LEU A 49 17.72 -0.06 13.99
N ALA A 50 17.70 1.24 13.68
CA ALA A 50 16.46 2.02 13.62
C ALA A 50 16.14 2.42 12.18
N MET A 51 14.88 2.21 11.77
CA MET A 51 14.40 2.52 10.43
C MET A 51 13.33 3.59 10.43
N THR A 52 13.39 4.48 9.42
CA THR A 52 12.40 5.53 9.19
C THR A 52 12.06 5.65 7.71
N PHE A 53 10.99 6.36 7.39
CA PHE A 53 10.59 6.60 6.00
C PHE A 53 11.40 7.71 5.30
N THR A 54 11.91 8.70 6.03
CA THR A 54 12.51 9.88 5.40
C THR A 54 13.92 10.16 5.89
N LYS A 55 14.76 10.68 5.01
CA LYS A 55 16.11 11.15 5.35
C LYS A 55 16.08 12.24 6.44
N LYS A 56 15.03 13.07 6.49
CA LYS A 56 14.84 14.09 7.53
C LYS A 56 14.64 13.43 8.90
N ALA A 57 13.80 12.39 8.99
CA ALA A 57 13.57 11.67 10.25
C ALA A 57 14.85 10.94 10.72
N VAL A 58 15.62 10.36 9.80
CA VAL A 58 16.96 9.79 10.11
C VAL A 58 17.86 10.86 10.74
N SER A 59 17.99 12.02 10.11
CA SER A 59 18.82 13.12 10.60
C SER A 59 18.34 13.65 11.96
N GLU A 60 17.03 13.76 12.16
CA GLU A 60 16.45 14.21 13.41
C GLU A 60 16.69 13.19 14.55
N LEU A 61 16.48 11.88 14.32
CA LEU A 61 16.73 10.87 15.31
C LEU A 61 18.22 10.79 15.67
N LYS A 62 19.11 10.83 14.68
CA LYS A 62 20.58 10.90 14.92
C LYS A 62 20.95 12.12 15.75
N ALA A 63 20.43 13.29 15.41
CA ALA A 63 20.71 14.54 16.14
C ALA A 63 20.23 14.45 17.60
N ARG A 64 19.06 13.87 17.87
CA ARG A 64 18.52 13.65 19.22
C ARG A 64 19.40 12.70 20.04
N VAL A 65 19.79 11.57 19.45
CA VAL A 65 20.66 10.59 20.12
C VAL A 65 22.03 11.22 20.46
N ILE A 66 22.68 11.85 19.49
CA ILE A 66 23.97 12.51 19.71
C ILE A 66 23.84 13.66 20.70
N GLY A 67 22.77 14.44 20.61
CA GLY A 67 22.45 15.53 21.56
C GLY A 67 22.31 15.01 22.99
N ALA A 68 21.64 13.88 23.18
CA ALA A 68 21.50 13.22 24.48
C ALA A 68 22.86 12.75 25.05
N LEU A 69 23.70 12.12 24.19
CA LEU A 69 25.05 11.69 24.59
C LEU A 69 25.95 12.87 24.98
N LYS A 70 25.91 13.97 24.24
CA LYS A 70 26.64 15.19 24.60
C LYS A 70 26.16 15.82 25.91
N LEU A 71 24.84 15.85 26.14
CA LEU A 71 24.26 16.32 27.39
C LEU A 71 24.69 15.46 28.59
N ALA A 72 24.77 14.15 28.40
CA ALA A 72 25.17 13.20 29.44
C ALA A 72 26.65 13.32 29.84
N SER A 73 27.48 13.99 29.05
CA SER A 73 28.85 14.37 29.41
C SER A 73 28.94 15.58 30.37
N GLY A 74 27.80 16.24 30.66
CA GLY A 74 27.68 17.41 31.54
C GLY A 74 26.84 17.17 32.79
N ALA A 75 26.37 18.26 33.41
CA ALA A 75 25.51 18.18 34.60
C ALA A 75 24.12 17.63 34.29
N ARG A 76 23.55 16.88 35.24
CA ARG A 76 22.20 16.31 35.14
C ARG A 76 21.14 17.43 35.04
N PRO A 77 20.22 17.40 34.09
CA PRO A 77 19.20 18.43 33.93
C PRO A 77 18.19 18.45 35.07
N GLU A 78 17.73 19.63 35.47
CA GLU A 78 16.71 19.79 36.52
C GLU A 78 15.32 19.34 36.04
N GLN A 79 15.07 19.38 34.75
CA GLN A 79 13.76 19.06 34.15
C GLN A 79 13.53 17.53 34.17
N VAL A 80 12.53 17.09 34.93
CA VAL A 80 12.22 15.67 35.18
C VAL A 80 12.05 14.85 33.89
N HIS A 81 11.39 15.38 32.87
CA HIS A 81 11.20 14.67 31.60
C HIS A 81 12.49 14.47 30.80
N LYS A 82 13.56 15.25 31.05
CA LYS A 82 14.86 15.08 30.43
C LYS A 82 15.77 14.15 31.22
N GLN A 83 15.47 13.88 32.49
CA GLN A 83 16.30 13.04 33.33
C GLN A 83 16.34 11.60 32.86
N ILE A 84 15.23 11.04 32.38
CA ILE A 84 15.19 9.67 31.84
C ILE A 84 16.14 9.55 30.63
N THR A 85 16.04 10.48 29.69
CA THR A 85 16.90 10.49 28.49
C THR A 85 18.38 10.70 28.87
N TYR A 86 18.66 11.54 29.88
CA TYR A 86 19.99 11.76 30.41
C TYR A 86 20.57 10.48 31.05
N ASP A 87 19.82 9.84 31.96
CA ASP A 87 20.25 8.63 32.67
C ASP A 87 20.54 7.47 31.68
N LEU A 88 19.69 7.31 30.65
CA LEU A 88 19.91 6.35 29.56
C LEU A 88 21.17 6.68 28.74
N ALA A 89 21.40 7.95 28.44
CA ALA A 89 22.57 8.38 27.69
C ALA A 89 23.88 8.19 28.51
N VAL A 90 23.83 8.39 29.84
CA VAL A 90 24.97 8.07 30.75
C VAL A 90 25.29 6.58 30.68
N ALA A 91 24.27 5.71 30.71
CA ALA A 91 24.47 4.25 30.58
C ALA A 91 25.11 3.89 29.23
N VAL A 92 24.68 4.53 28.12
CA VAL A 92 25.29 4.34 26.80
C VAL A 92 26.75 4.80 26.79
N LEU A 93 27.09 5.94 27.42
CA LEU A 93 28.47 6.41 27.50
C LEU A 93 29.36 5.47 28.30
N ALA A 94 28.87 4.88 29.38
CA ALA A 94 29.55 3.84 30.14
C ALA A 94 29.86 2.60 29.28
N GLN A 95 28.85 2.12 28.56
CA GLN A 95 28.97 0.99 27.61
C GLN A 95 29.94 1.35 26.46
N SER A 96 29.81 2.55 25.91
CA SER A 96 30.73 3.06 24.87
C SER A 96 32.18 3.10 25.31
N SER A 97 32.42 3.50 26.56
CA SER A 97 33.79 3.52 27.13
C SER A 97 34.31 2.11 27.35
N ALA A 98 33.48 1.20 27.85
CA ALA A 98 33.87 -0.19 28.07
C ALA A 98 34.26 -0.93 26.78
N HIS A 99 33.61 -0.60 25.66
CA HIS A 99 33.82 -1.26 24.37
C HIS A 99 34.55 -0.39 23.32
N GLY A 100 35.01 0.80 23.68
CA GLY A 100 35.76 1.69 22.78
C GLY A 100 34.94 2.20 21.56
N TRP A 101 33.67 2.54 21.74
CA TRP A 101 32.81 2.89 20.59
C TRP A 101 33.01 4.31 20.04
N ASP A 102 33.29 5.27 20.93
CA ASP A 102 33.43 6.70 20.60
C ASP A 102 32.30 7.28 19.76
N LEU A 103 31.03 7.06 20.18
CA LEU A 103 29.82 7.42 19.42
C LEU A 103 29.67 8.93 19.17
N ILE A 104 30.26 9.78 20.03
CA ILE A 104 30.19 11.24 19.87
C ILE A 104 30.99 11.70 18.65
N ASN A 105 32.21 11.14 18.48
CA ASN A 105 33.10 11.46 17.37
C ASN A 105 32.87 10.56 16.14
N MET A 106 32.30 9.38 16.34
CA MET A 106 32.00 8.39 15.29
C MET A 106 30.48 8.11 15.15
N PRO A 107 29.62 9.13 14.86
CA PRO A 107 28.17 8.99 14.79
C PRO A 107 27.70 8.09 13.65
N GLN A 108 28.55 7.79 12.67
CA GLN A 108 28.27 6.85 11.57
C GLN A 108 28.11 5.40 12.04
N ARG A 109 28.58 5.06 13.25
CA ARG A 109 28.38 3.75 13.87
C ARG A 109 26.94 3.53 14.32
N LEU A 110 26.16 4.59 14.56
CA LEU A 110 24.73 4.49 14.83
C LEU A 110 23.99 4.07 13.55
N LYS A 111 23.38 2.88 13.57
CA LYS A 111 22.62 2.33 12.45
C LYS A 111 21.20 2.87 12.44
N ILE A 112 21.06 4.11 12.00
CA ILE A 112 19.78 4.78 11.78
C ILE A 112 19.69 5.09 10.29
N SER A 113 18.73 4.49 9.59
CA SER A 113 18.63 4.52 8.14
C SER A 113 17.17 4.66 7.68
N THR A 114 16.96 4.99 6.42
CA THR A 114 15.67 4.75 5.76
C THR A 114 15.57 3.28 5.33
N ILE A 115 14.34 2.80 5.07
CA ILE A 115 14.12 1.46 4.49
C ILE A 115 14.89 1.34 3.17
N ASP A 116 14.78 2.32 2.27
CA ASP A 116 15.52 2.36 1.01
C ASP A 116 17.05 2.38 1.22
N GLY A 117 17.52 3.04 2.29
CA GLY A 117 18.94 3.07 2.65
C GLY A 117 19.46 1.71 3.07
N LEU A 118 18.65 0.92 3.79
CA LEU A 118 18.97 -0.47 4.12
C LEU A 118 18.97 -1.36 2.89
N SER A 119 17.92 -1.27 2.05
CA SER A 119 17.83 -2.01 0.79
C SER A 119 19.05 -1.75 -0.10
N ASN A 120 19.44 -0.48 -0.25
CA ASN A 120 20.61 -0.11 -1.03
C ASN A 120 21.94 -0.63 -0.42
N LEU A 121 22.03 -0.72 0.91
CA LEU A 121 23.19 -1.33 1.57
C LEU A 121 23.26 -2.84 1.27
N ILE A 122 22.13 -3.52 1.31
CA ILE A 122 22.03 -4.96 1.00
C ILE A 122 22.45 -5.20 -0.45
N THR A 123 21.85 -4.51 -1.42
CA THR A 123 22.11 -4.71 -2.85
C THR A 123 23.53 -4.37 -3.27
N ASN A 124 24.15 -3.35 -2.66
CA ASN A 124 25.55 -3.01 -2.95
C ASN A 124 26.55 -4.00 -2.35
N ARG A 125 26.20 -4.61 -1.22
CA ARG A 125 27.08 -5.59 -0.56
C ARG A 125 26.96 -6.98 -1.17
N TYR A 126 25.76 -7.31 -1.66
CA TYR A 126 25.42 -8.60 -2.25
C TYR A 126 24.71 -8.40 -3.60
N PRO A 127 25.46 -7.95 -4.61
CA PRO A 127 24.87 -7.70 -5.92
C PRO A 127 24.38 -9.00 -6.54
N GLN A 128 23.18 -8.99 -7.10
CA GLN A 128 22.64 -10.11 -7.85
C GLN A 128 23.46 -10.37 -9.12
N PRO A 129 23.58 -11.63 -9.58
CA PRO A 129 24.24 -11.96 -10.83
C PRO A 129 23.71 -11.13 -12.00
N GLY A 130 24.59 -10.48 -12.75
CA GLY A 130 24.21 -9.63 -13.89
C GLY A 130 23.76 -8.23 -13.55
N THR A 131 23.76 -7.83 -12.25
CA THR A 131 23.51 -6.45 -11.86
C THR A 131 24.80 -5.67 -11.63
N TRP A 132 24.80 -4.38 -11.99
CA TRP A 132 25.94 -3.50 -11.72
C TRP A 132 25.86 -2.98 -10.29
N VAL A 133 27.02 -2.94 -9.63
CA VAL A 133 27.17 -2.32 -8.30
C VAL A 133 27.20 -0.79 -8.45
N ASN A 134 26.66 -0.07 -7.47
CA ASN A 134 26.65 1.41 -7.43
C ASN A 134 25.90 2.09 -8.60
N LYS A 135 24.76 1.53 -9.04
CA LYS A 135 23.87 2.22 -9.96
C LYS A 135 23.36 3.54 -9.36
N GLN A 136 23.21 4.55 -10.21
CA GLN A 136 22.62 5.81 -9.80
C GLN A 136 21.10 5.65 -9.56
N ILE A 137 20.65 5.89 -8.34
CA ILE A 137 19.22 5.86 -8.03
C ILE A 137 18.54 7.11 -8.59
N ILE A 138 17.56 6.91 -9.45
CA ILE A 138 16.75 7.98 -10.04
C ILE A 138 15.76 8.48 -8.96
N THR A 139 15.92 9.73 -8.54
CA THR A 139 15.10 10.34 -7.50
C THR A 139 14.00 11.26 -8.05
N GLN A 140 14.14 11.69 -9.30
CA GLN A 140 13.18 12.60 -9.94
C GLN A 140 12.07 11.81 -10.64
N VAL A 141 10.81 12.11 -10.28
CA VAL A 141 9.63 11.40 -10.79
C VAL A 141 9.56 11.45 -12.33
N TRP A 142 9.86 12.60 -12.95
CA TRP A 142 9.80 12.72 -14.41
C TRP A 142 10.84 11.85 -15.11
N GLN A 143 12.02 11.64 -14.52
CA GLN A 143 13.03 10.73 -15.07
C GLN A 143 12.57 9.28 -14.96
N GLN A 144 12.00 8.88 -13.82
CA GLN A 144 11.42 7.54 -13.66
C GLN A 144 10.32 7.29 -14.69
N ASP A 145 9.44 8.28 -14.89
CA ASP A 145 8.35 8.19 -15.85
C ASP A 145 8.86 8.03 -17.29
N ASP A 146 9.97 8.67 -17.64
CA ASP A 146 10.60 8.51 -18.95
C ASP A 146 11.17 7.11 -19.13
N PHE A 147 11.85 6.54 -18.14
CA PHE A 147 12.32 5.14 -18.19
C PHE A 147 11.16 4.16 -18.39
N TYR A 148 10.07 4.32 -17.66
CA TYR A 148 8.89 3.45 -17.79
C TYR A 148 8.24 3.58 -19.17
N LEU A 149 8.17 4.80 -19.69
CA LEU A 149 7.64 5.03 -21.04
C LEU A 149 8.57 4.45 -22.12
N GLN A 150 9.88 4.59 -21.97
CA GLN A 150 10.85 3.97 -22.89
C GLN A 150 10.73 2.44 -22.86
N ALA A 151 10.64 1.83 -21.67
CA ALA A 151 10.43 0.38 -21.53
C ALA A 151 9.11 -0.06 -22.20
N ALA A 152 8.02 0.69 -22.04
CA ALA A 152 6.75 0.41 -22.69
C ALA A 152 6.85 0.51 -24.23
N LYS A 153 7.60 1.49 -24.76
CA LYS A 153 7.87 1.63 -26.20
C LYS A 153 8.70 0.46 -26.74
N GLN A 154 9.78 0.07 -26.05
CA GLN A 154 10.60 -1.08 -26.43
C GLN A 154 9.81 -2.38 -26.40
N THR A 155 8.93 -2.54 -25.41
CA THR A 155 8.00 -3.68 -25.35
C THR A 155 7.11 -3.72 -26.61
N LEU A 156 6.53 -2.60 -27.00
CA LEU A 156 5.68 -2.54 -28.19
C LEU A 156 6.47 -2.83 -29.49
N LEU A 157 7.73 -2.39 -29.58
CA LEU A 157 8.58 -2.69 -30.74
C LEU A 157 8.87 -4.19 -30.90
N SER A 158 8.66 -5.00 -29.86
CA SER A 158 8.78 -6.46 -29.93
C SER A 158 7.52 -7.14 -30.52
N ILE A 159 6.57 -6.39 -31.09
CA ILE A 159 5.32 -6.89 -31.67
C ILE A 159 5.54 -7.89 -32.82
N ASP A 160 6.65 -7.77 -33.56
CA ASP A 160 7.00 -8.68 -34.65
C ASP A 160 7.86 -9.88 -34.19
N SER A 161 8.15 -9.97 -32.88
CA SER A 161 8.86 -11.12 -32.34
C SER A 161 8.02 -12.41 -32.48
N LYS A 162 8.67 -13.50 -32.86
CA LYS A 162 8.02 -14.83 -32.94
C LYS A 162 7.56 -15.32 -31.57
N GLU A 163 8.28 -14.94 -30.52
CA GLU A 163 8.05 -15.39 -29.14
C GLU A 163 7.00 -14.50 -28.44
N PHE A 164 7.12 -13.18 -28.57
CA PHE A 164 6.36 -12.22 -27.77
C PHE A 164 5.27 -11.48 -28.56
N GLY A 165 5.32 -11.50 -29.88
CA GLY A 165 4.42 -10.71 -30.73
C GLY A 165 2.95 -11.06 -30.56
N THR A 166 2.62 -12.30 -30.21
CA THR A 166 1.22 -12.74 -30.03
C THR A 166 0.57 -12.07 -28.85
N CYS A 167 1.19 -12.10 -27.65
CA CYS A 167 0.61 -11.48 -26.46
C CYS A 167 0.53 -9.94 -26.58
N ILE A 168 1.49 -9.31 -27.28
CA ILE A 168 1.46 -7.85 -27.51
C ILE A 168 0.31 -7.48 -28.45
N ARG A 169 0.09 -8.22 -29.56
CA ARG A 169 -1.03 -7.99 -30.48
C ARG A 169 -2.38 -8.22 -29.80
N SER A 170 -2.52 -9.30 -29.05
CA SER A 170 -3.73 -9.61 -28.30
C SER A 170 -4.05 -8.51 -27.27
N THR A 171 -3.05 -8.06 -26.50
CA THR A 171 -3.21 -6.95 -25.56
C THR A 171 -3.62 -5.66 -26.25
N LEU A 172 -3.03 -5.33 -27.41
CA LEU A 172 -3.43 -4.17 -28.21
C LEU A 172 -4.86 -4.29 -28.70
N LEU A 173 -5.26 -5.46 -29.18
CA LEU A 173 -6.62 -5.70 -29.66
C LEU A 173 -7.63 -5.52 -28.52
N TYR A 174 -7.33 -6.04 -27.32
CA TYR A 174 -8.15 -5.83 -26.13
C TYR A 174 -8.27 -4.35 -25.74
N LEU A 175 -7.26 -3.54 -26.04
CA LEU A 175 -7.25 -2.10 -25.83
C LEU A 175 -7.78 -1.29 -27.05
N ASP A 176 -8.56 -1.91 -27.97
CA ASP A 176 -9.08 -1.31 -29.19
C ASP A 176 -7.99 -0.74 -30.12
N ASN A 177 -6.81 -1.34 -30.12
CA ASN A 177 -5.60 -0.88 -30.84
C ASN A 177 -5.14 0.53 -30.45
N HIS A 178 -5.50 1.01 -29.25
CA HIS A 178 -5.05 2.30 -28.76
C HIS A 178 -3.66 2.23 -28.13
N VAL A 179 -2.62 2.57 -28.90
CA VAL A 179 -1.21 2.58 -28.46
C VAL A 179 -1.00 3.41 -27.17
N ASN A 180 -1.67 4.56 -27.06
CA ASN A 180 -1.54 5.37 -25.84
C ASN A 180 -2.12 4.68 -24.60
N ARG A 181 -3.20 3.90 -24.72
CA ARG A 181 -3.73 3.08 -23.61
C ARG A 181 -2.75 1.97 -23.23
N PHE A 182 -2.10 1.36 -24.23
CA PHE A 182 -1.05 0.38 -23.98
C PHE A 182 0.11 0.99 -23.17
N TYR A 183 0.61 2.16 -23.57
CA TYR A 183 1.68 2.83 -22.82
C TYR A 183 1.23 3.21 -21.41
N GLN A 184 0.02 3.71 -21.23
CA GLN A 184 -0.54 4.03 -19.92
C GLN A 184 -0.68 2.78 -19.02
N LEU A 185 -1.16 1.67 -19.57
CA LEU A 185 -1.26 0.40 -18.86
C LEU A 185 0.13 -0.04 -18.37
N VAL A 186 1.07 -0.20 -19.28
CA VAL A 186 2.41 -0.70 -18.97
C VAL A 186 3.15 0.23 -18.00
N THR A 187 3.15 1.54 -18.24
CA THR A 187 3.81 2.49 -17.34
C THR A 187 3.19 2.50 -15.94
N SER A 188 1.85 2.44 -15.84
CA SER A 188 1.16 2.41 -14.54
C SER A 188 1.48 1.13 -13.76
N MET A 189 1.62 0.01 -14.44
CA MET A 189 1.97 -1.26 -13.83
C MET A 189 3.45 -1.31 -13.43
N LEU A 190 4.37 -0.79 -14.25
CA LEU A 190 5.80 -0.70 -13.90
C LEU A 190 6.04 0.15 -12.63
N LYS A 191 5.24 1.21 -12.43
CA LYS A 191 5.27 2.03 -11.20
C LYS A 191 4.88 1.28 -9.92
N LYS A 192 4.23 0.14 -10.04
CA LYS A 192 3.71 -0.67 -8.93
C LYS A 192 4.24 -2.11 -8.99
N ARG A 193 5.36 -2.33 -9.68
CA ARG A 193 5.83 -3.70 -9.94
C ARG A 193 6.26 -4.46 -8.69
N ASP A 194 6.58 -3.75 -7.60
CA ASP A 194 6.79 -4.32 -6.26
C ASP A 194 5.57 -5.09 -5.73
N GLN A 195 4.36 -4.72 -6.17
CA GLN A 195 3.12 -5.31 -5.67
C GLN A 195 2.75 -6.62 -6.39
N TRP A 196 3.22 -6.81 -7.62
CA TRP A 196 2.76 -7.91 -8.45
C TRP A 196 3.89 -8.78 -9.02
N LEU A 197 5.12 -8.26 -9.17
CA LEU A 197 6.17 -8.93 -9.92
C LEU A 197 6.55 -10.28 -9.31
N ASN A 198 6.81 -10.35 -8.00
CA ASN A 198 7.16 -11.58 -7.32
C ASN A 198 6.06 -12.65 -7.46
N LYS A 199 4.79 -12.23 -7.42
CA LYS A 199 3.65 -13.14 -7.60
C LYS A 199 3.59 -13.71 -9.02
N LEU A 200 3.88 -12.90 -10.04
CA LEU A 200 3.92 -13.34 -11.44
C LEU A 200 5.09 -14.27 -11.76
N TYR A 201 6.21 -14.16 -11.05
CA TYR A 201 7.34 -15.08 -11.23
C TYR A 201 7.16 -16.37 -10.44
N LEU A 202 6.59 -16.32 -9.24
CA LEU A 202 6.35 -17.51 -8.42
C LEU A 202 5.21 -18.38 -8.96
N GLN A 203 4.24 -17.77 -9.63
CA GLN A 203 3.11 -18.45 -10.25
C GLN A 203 3.27 -18.36 -11.77
N ASN A 204 3.68 -19.42 -12.44
CA ASN A 204 3.85 -19.43 -13.89
C ASN A 204 2.57 -19.11 -14.68
N THR A 205 1.39 -19.20 -14.03
CA THR A 205 0.08 -18.85 -14.56
C THR A 205 -0.65 -17.95 -13.55
N LEU A 206 -1.50 -17.04 -14.03
CA LEU A 206 -2.39 -16.29 -13.17
C LEU A 206 -3.35 -17.26 -12.46
N ASN A 207 -3.39 -17.20 -11.14
CA ASN A 207 -4.41 -17.92 -10.40
C ASN A 207 -5.71 -17.12 -10.43
N ILE A 208 -6.57 -17.45 -11.40
CA ILE A 208 -7.86 -16.76 -11.64
C ILE A 208 -8.75 -16.84 -10.42
N GLU A 209 -8.86 -17.99 -9.78
CA GLU A 209 -9.66 -18.18 -8.57
C GLU A 209 -9.22 -17.21 -7.44
N ASN A 210 -7.91 -17.03 -7.25
CA ASN A 210 -7.40 -16.05 -6.28
C ASN A 210 -7.72 -14.60 -6.67
N LEU A 211 -7.74 -14.27 -7.95
CA LEU A 211 -8.13 -12.95 -8.44
C LEU A 211 -9.63 -12.71 -8.22
N GLU A 212 -10.47 -13.67 -8.57
CA GLU A 212 -11.91 -13.64 -8.35
C GLU A 212 -12.25 -13.51 -6.86
N ASN A 213 -11.64 -14.33 -6.01
CA ASN A 213 -11.82 -14.27 -4.56
C ASN A 213 -11.36 -12.93 -3.96
N SER A 214 -10.24 -12.38 -4.46
CA SER A 214 -9.74 -11.07 -4.01
C SER A 214 -10.64 -9.94 -4.44
N ALA A 215 -11.15 -9.98 -5.67
CA ALA A 215 -12.12 -9.01 -6.19
C ALA A 215 -13.44 -9.10 -5.42
N ALA A 216 -13.96 -10.32 -5.19
CA ALA A 216 -15.14 -10.54 -4.38
C ALA A 216 -14.99 -9.97 -2.97
N ALA A 217 -13.88 -10.22 -2.29
CA ALA A 217 -13.63 -9.70 -0.94
C ALA A 217 -13.57 -8.16 -0.89
N ILE A 218 -13.07 -7.50 -1.93
CA ILE A 218 -13.07 -6.03 -2.03
C ILE A 218 -14.50 -5.52 -2.21
N ILE A 219 -15.28 -6.17 -3.07
CA ILE A 219 -16.69 -5.81 -3.32
C ILE A 219 -17.52 -6.02 -2.05
N ASP A 220 -17.40 -7.19 -1.41
CA ASP A 220 -18.13 -7.52 -0.18
C ASP A 220 -17.86 -6.47 0.91
N ARG A 221 -16.60 -6.07 1.10
CA ARG A 221 -16.24 -5.02 2.07
C ARG A 221 -16.87 -3.67 1.73
N HIS A 222 -16.90 -3.29 0.45
CA HIS A 222 -17.56 -2.06 0.01
C HIS A 222 -19.07 -2.11 0.28
N LEU A 223 -19.71 -3.25 -0.02
CA LEU A 223 -21.13 -3.48 0.21
C LEU A 223 -21.48 -3.54 1.70
N GLU A 224 -20.63 -4.12 2.55
CA GLU A 224 -20.78 -4.11 4.02
C GLU A 224 -20.78 -2.68 4.57
N GLN A 225 -19.81 -1.87 4.12
CA GLN A 225 -19.71 -0.47 4.52
C GLN A 225 -20.96 0.32 4.07
N LEU A 226 -21.43 0.12 2.85
CA LEU A 226 -22.64 0.73 2.33
C LEU A 226 -23.87 0.26 3.08
N SER A 227 -24.07 -1.06 3.23
CA SER A 227 -25.21 -1.68 3.91
C SER A 227 -25.36 -1.16 5.33
N THR A 228 -24.28 -1.12 6.09
CA THR A 228 -24.28 -0.61 7.48
C THR A 228 -24.77 0.84 7.55
N GLN A 229 -24.39 1.68 6.59
CA GLN A 229 -24.73 3.10 6.59
C GLN A 229 -26.13 3.38 6.01
N ILE A 230 -26.60 2.59 5.04
CA ILE A 230 -27.89 2.83 4.35
C ILE A 230 -29.07 2.17 5.05
N LYS A 231 -28.84 1.06 5.77
CA LYS A 231 -29.87 0.27 6.46
C LYS A 231 -30.85 1.08 7.31
N PRO A 232 -30.41 2.13 8.07
CA PRO A 232 -31.35 2.92 8.87
C PRO A 232 -32.39 3.70 8.08
N TYR A 233 -32.20 3.91 6.78
CA TYR A 233 -33.03 4.72 5.91
C TYR A 233 -33.94 3.89 5.02
N PHE A 234 -33.56 2.66 4.71
CA PHE A 234 -34.31 1.76 3.83
C PHE A 234 -35.16 0.81 4.70
N ASP A 235 -36.33 1.30 5.07
CA ASP A 235 -37.28 0.55 5.90
C ASP A 235 -38.25 -0.32 5.03
N ALA A 236 -39.11 -1.07 5.69
CA ALA A 236 -40.07 -1.94 5.02
C ALA A 236 -41.02 -1.16 4.08
N ARG A 237 -41.31 0.12 4.36
CA ARG A 237 -42.18 0.96 3.49
C ARG A 237 -41.46 1.31 2.20
N PHE A 238 -40.14 1.56 2.26
CA PHE A 238 -39.33 1.81 1.09
C PHE A 238 -39.34 0.58 0.16
N PHE A 239 -39.09 -0.62 0.69
CA PHE A 239 -39.12 -1.84 -0.13
C PHE A 239 -40.50 -2.20 -0.64
N ALA A 240 -41.54 -2.00 0.15
CA ALA A 240 -42.93 -2.16 -0.31
C ALA A 240 -43.26 -1.19 -1.48
N ALA A 241 -42.73 0.02 -1.48
CA ALA A 241 -42.89 0.94 -2.60
C ALA A 241 -42.06 0.53 -3.84
N LEU A 242 -40.93 -0.18 -3.66
CA LEU A 242 -40.18 -0.75 -4.79
C LEU A 242 -40.83 -1.98 -5.39
N SER A 243 -41.55 -2.81 -4.62
CA SER A 243 -42.20 -4.03 -5.12
C SER A 243 -43.31 -3.73 -6.13
N ASP A 244 -43.88 -2.54 -6.11
CA ASP A 244 -44.85 -2.07 -7.08
C ASP A 244 -44.25 -1.48 -8.37
N ASN A 245 -42.90 -1.43 -8.45
CA ASN A 245 -42.16 -0.88 -9.60
C ASN A 245 -42.46 -1.71 -10.86
N THR A 246 -42.60 -1.04 -12.02
CA THR A 246 -42.86 -1.72 -13.29
C THR A 246 -41.65 -2.38 -13.92
N GLN A 247 -40.44 -2.14 -13.39
CA GLN A 247 -39.21 -2.84 -13.76
C GLN A 247 -39.07 -4.07 -12.87
N ALA A 248 -39.09 -5.26 -13.44
CA ALA A 248 -39.07 -6.52 -12.69
C ALA A 248 -37.81 -6.67 -11.80
N GLU A 249 -36.68 -6.19 -12.28
CA GLU A 249 -35.39 -6.26 -11.56
C GLU A 249 -35.40 -5.37 -10.29
N VAL A 250 -36.17 -4.27 -10.31
CA VAL A 250 -36.35 -3.39 -9.14
C VAL A 250 -37.44 -3.94 -8.23
N ALA A 251 -38.55 -4.40 -8.80
CA ALA A 251 -39.66 -4.97 -8.05
C ALA A 251 -39.29 -6.24 -7.27
N SER A 252 -38.24 -6.95 -7.71
CA SER A 252 -37.72 -8.13 -6.99
C SER A 252 -36.93 -7.79 -5.73
N ILE A 253 -36.62 -6.50 -5.46
CA ILE A 253 -35.89 -6.06 -4.27
C ILE A 253 -36.90 -5.81 -3.14
N ASP A 254 -37.18 -6.83 -2.34
CA ASP A 254 -38.14 -6.81 -1.24
C ASP A 254 -37.50 -6.46 0.12
N GLN A 255 -36.19 -6.49 0.21
CA GLN A 255 -35.39 -6.15 1.37
C GLN A 255 -34.04 -5.62 0.95
N LEU A 256 -33.24 -5.13 1.92
CA LEU A 256 -31.86 -4.69 1.65
C LEU A 256 -31.04 -5.89 1.16
N PRO A 257 -30.42 -5.84 -0.04
CA PRO A 257 -29.63 -6.94 -0.55
C PRO A 257 -28.50 -7.32 0.41
N ALA A 258 -28.08 -8.58 0.43
CA ALA A 258 -26.94 -8.99 1.24
C ALA A 258 -25.66 -8.26 0.80
N ALA A 259 -24.78 -8.01 1.74
CA ALA A 259 -23.50 -7.37 1.47
C ALA A 259 -22.52 -8.39 0.85
N SER A 260 -22.88 -8.92 -0.28
CA SER A 260 -22.15 -9.97 -1.00
C SER A 260 -22.13 -9.67 -2.49
N VAL A 261 -21.04 -10.10 -3.13
CA VAL A 261 -20.88 -10.04 -4.58
C VAL A 261 -22.02 -10.72 -5.33
N ASN A 262 -22.62 -11.75 -4.76
CA ASN A 262 -23.77 -12.45 -5.35
C ASN A 262 -24.99 -11.54 -5.54
N ASP A 263 -25.16 -10.54 -4.68
CA ASP A 263 -26.24 -9.57 -4.75
C ASP A 263 -25.83 -8.23 -5.40
N LEU A 264 -24.64 -8.17 -6.00
CA LEU A 264 -24.12 -6.95 -6.63
C LEU A 264 -25.09 -6.37 -7.67
N THR A 265 -25.75 -7.23 -8.46
CA THR A 265 -26.74 -6.80 -9.44
C THR A 265 -27.92 -6.10 -8.78
N GLN A 266 -28.43 -6.62 -7.66
CA GLN A 266 -29.52 -5.99 -6.91
C GLN A 266 -29.07 -4.62 -6.33
N TRP A 267 -27.85 -4.53 -5.83
CA TRP A 267 -27.26 -3.27 -5.38
C TRP A 267 -27.12 -2.26 -6.52
N LYS A 268 -26.70 -2.68 -7.73
CA LYS A 268 -26.65 -1.82 -8.93
C LYS A 268 -28.05 -1.33 -9.32
N ASN A 269 -29.07 -2.19 -9.30
CA ASN A 269 -30.46 -1.82 -9.58
C ASN A 269 -30.97 -0.81 -8.54
N LEU A 270 -30.69 -1.03 -7.26
CA LEU A 270 -31.06 -0.11 -6.18
C LEU A 270 -30.35 1.25 -6.35
N ALA A 271 -29.07 1.27 -6.70
CA ALA A 271 -28.34 2.50 -6.99
C ALA A 271 -28.93 3.27 -8.18
N ASN A 272 -29.34 2.57 -9.26
CA ASN A 272 -29.93 3.18 -10.45
C ASN A 272 -31.31 3.79 -10.19
N VAL A 273 -32.09 3.24 -9.27
CA VAL A 273 -33.36 3.84 -8.84
C VAL A 273 -33.09 5.08 -8.00
N CYS A 274 -32.13 5.05 -7.09
CA CYS A 274 -31.86 6.12 -6.14
C CYS A 274 -31.10 7.30 -6.76
N LEU A 275 -30.18 7.02 -7.70
CA LEU A 275 -29.26 8.01 -8.25
C LEU A 275 -29.50 8.33 -9.72
N THR A 276 -29.16 9.55 -10.12
CA THR A 276 -29.12 9.97 -11.54
C THR A 276 -27.85 9.39 -12.21
N ALA A 277 -27.76 9.52 -13.54
CA ALA A 277 -26.54 9.13 -14.28
C ALA A 277 -25.29 9.91 -13.83
N THR A 278 -25.44 11.12 -13.27
CA THR A 278 -24.36 11.92 -12.68
C THR A 278 -24.01 11.49 -11.26
N GLY A 279 -24.77 10.56 -10.67
CA GLY A 279 -24.56 10.05 -9.32
C GLY A 279 -25.17 10.90 -8.21
N ASP A 280 -26.08 11.83 -8.56
CA ASP A 280 -26.81 12.63 -7.57
C ASP A 280 -28.11 11.93 -7.15
N TRP A 281 -28.55 12.16 -5.90
CA TRP A 281 -29.83 11.65 -5.43
C TRP A 281 -30.99 12.16 -6.35
N ARG A 282 -31.85 11.25 -6.78
CA ARG A 282 -32.98 11.61 -7.64
C ARG A 282 -33.98 12.47 -6.87
N LYS A 283 -34.31 13.63 -7.45
CA LYS A 283 -35.39 14.53 -6.98
C LYS A 283 -36.71 14.26 -7.68
N LYS A 284 -36.70 13.44 -8.73
CA LYS A 284 -37.90 13.06 -9.51
C LYS A 284 -37.77 11.63 -9.99
N LEU A 285 -38.84 10.88 -9.91
CA LEU A 285 -38.99 9.55 -10.50
C LEU A 285 -40.02 9.61 -11.61
N THR A 286 -39.84 8.87 -12.68
CA THR A 286 -40.64 8.87 -13.88
C THR A 286 -41.02 7.45 -14.30
N LYS A 287 -41.87 7.30 -15.32
CA LYS A 287 -42.16 6.00 -15.93
C LYS A 287 -40.92 5.27 -16.38
N ALA A 288 -39.89 6.00 -16.85
CA ALA A 288 -38.58 5.41 -17.22
C ALA A 288 -37.83 4.81 -16.02
N ASN A 289 -38.17 5.17 -14.79
CA ASN A 289 -37.62 4.59 -13.56
C ASN A 289 -38.59 3.56 -12.94
N GLY A 290 -39.62 3.11 -13.69
CA GLY A 290 -40.61 2.16 -13.23
C GLY A 290 -41.73 2.74 -12.35
N PHE A 291 -41.86 4.07 -12.28
CA PHE A 291 -42.92 4.75 -11.51
C PHE A 291 -43.84 5.55 -12.42
N PRO A 292 -44.86 4.90 -13.06
CA PRO A 292 -45.87 5.57 -13.84
C PRO A 292 -46.78 6.43 -12.94
N PRO A 293 -47.64 7.30 -13.53
CA PRO A 293 -48.50 8.23 -12.78
C PRO A 293 -49.43 7.57 -11.75
N GLU A 294 -49.79 6.32 -11.95
CA GLU A 294 -50.68 5.51 -11.10
C GLU A 294 -50.01 5.19 -9.73
N LEU A 295 -48.72 5.05 -9.70
CA LEU A 295 -47.90 4.75 -8.49
C LEU A 295 -47.49 6.02 -7.74
N LYS A 296 -48.39 7.00 -7.60
CA LYS A 296 -48.05 8.30 -7.00
C LYS A 296 -47.66 8.20 -5.53
N ALA A 297 -48.30 7.34 -4.76
CA ALA A 297 -48.00 7.15 -3.33
C ALA A 297 -46.65 6.49 -3.14
N GLN A 298 -46.37 5.42 -3.86
CA GLN A 298 -45.08 4.67 -3.81
C GLN A 298 -43.91 5.55 -4.24
N LYS A 299 -44.11 6.29 -5.32
CA LYS A 299 -43.14 7.28 -5.79
C LYS A 299 -42.81 8.32 -4.73
N GLN A 300 -43.81 8.82 -4.00
CA GLN A 300 -43.60 9.80 -2.95
C GLN A 300 -42.81 9.19 -1.78
N THR A 301 -43.12 7.98 -1.35
CA THR A 301 -42.39 7.25 -0.32
C THR A 301 -40.89 7.12 -0.64
N VAL A 302 -40.58 6.72 -1.88
CA VAL A 302 -39.17 6.62 -2.32
C VAL A 302 -38.49 7.99 -2.31
N LEU A 303 -39.15 9.04 -2.84
CA LEU A 303 -38.60 10.39 -2.90
C LEU A 303 -38.38 10.99 -1.51
N ASP A 304 -39.26 10.73 -0.54
CA ASP A 304 -39.11 11.19 0.84
C ASP A 304 -37.86 10.57 1.49
N THR A 305 -37.66 9.26 1.30
CA THR A 305 -36.43 8.56 1.75
C THR A 305 -35.18 9.16 1.09
N LEU A 306 -35.19 9.42 -0.21
CA LEU A 306 -34.07 10.03 -0.91
C LEU A 306 -33.77 11.47 -0.44
N ALA A 307 -34.83 12.22 -0.06
CA ALA A 307 -34.68 13.57 0.49
C ALA A 307 -33.98 13.56 1.86
N GLU A 308 -34.21 12.56 2.72
CA GLU A 308 -33.49 12.36 3.99
C GLU A 308 -32.01 12.07 3.76
N LEU A 309 -31.67 11.43 2.65
CA LEU A 309 -30.29 11.08 2.28
C LEU A 309 -29.53 12.24 1.60
N ALA A 310 -30.22 13.30 1.16
CA ALA A 310 -29.63 14.39 0.40
C ALA A 310 -28.46 15.12 1.09
N GLY A 311 -28.41 15.10 2.45
CA GLY A 311 -27.35 15.68 3.26
C GLY A 311 -26.16 14.75 3.56
N LYS A 312 -26.05 13.56 2.92
CA LYS A 312 -25.08 12.51 3.25
C LYS A 312 -24.13 12.21 2.07
N PRO A 313 -23.11 13.06 1.84
CA PRO A 313 -22.26 12.93 0.66
C PRO A 313 -21.42 11.64 0.65
N THR A 314 -20.99 11.14 1.82
CA THR A 314 -20.23 9.88 1.93
C THR A 314 -21.08 8.68 1.48
N LEU A 315 -22.34 8.61 1.93
CA LEU A 315 -23.24 7.54 1.55
C LEU A 315 -23.61 7.60 0.06
N GLN A 316 -23.82 8.81 -0.47
CA GLN A 316 -24.02 9.02 -1.90
C GLN A 316 -22.82 8.50 -2.73
N ALA A 317 -21.61 8.79 -2.29
CA ALA A 317 -20.39 8.32 -2.97
C ALA A 317 -20.30 6.79 -2.95
N LEU A 318 -20.55 6.16 -1.79
CA LEU A 318 -20.54 4.70 -1.67
C LEU A 318 -21.57 4.05 -2.61
N LEU A 319 -22.81 4.55 -2.63
CA LEU A 319 -23.84 3.99 -3.49
C LEU A 319 -23.56 4.23 -4.99
N ARG A 320 -23.03 5.40 -5.35
CA ARG A 320 -22.62 5.70 -6.73
C ARG A 320 -21.51 4.76 -7.22
N ASP A 321 -20.55 4.47 -6.35
CA ASP A 321 -19.39 3.66 -6.71
C ASP A 321 -19.75 2.18 -6.91
N VAL A 322 -20.90 1.70 -6.39
CA VAL A 322 -21.46 0.36 -6.71
C VAL A 322 -21.59 0.13 -8.22
N ASN A 323 -22.02 1.14 -8.98
CA ASN A 323 -22.17 1.04 -10.44
C ASN A 323 -20.84 0.88 -11.20
N LYS A 324 -19.71 1.14 -10.53
CA LYS A 324 -18.36 1.01 -11.08
C LYS A 324 -17.68 -0.31 -10.68
N LEU A 325 -18.29 -1.06 -9.76
CA LEU A 325 -17.73 -2.34 -9.33
C LEU A 325 -17.80 -3.34 -10.49
N PRO A 326 -16.68 -4.02 -10.80
CA PRO A 326 -16.63 -5.02 -11.87
C PRO A 326 -17.40 -6.28 -11.48
N ASP A 327 -17.77 -7.07 -12.47
CA ASP A 327 -18.15 -8.45 -12.24
C ASP A 327 -16.90 -9.27 -11.87
N VAL A 328 -17.05 -10.27 -11.01
CA VAL A 328 -15.93 -11.07 -10.52
C VAL A 328 -15.70 -12.35 -11.29
N ASN A 329 -16.65 -12.76 -12.11
CA ASN A 329 -16.52 -13.94 -12.97
C ASN A 329 -15.88 -13.49 -14.29
N PHE A 330 -14.68 -13.97 -14.55
CA PHE A 330 -13.98 -13.70 -15.82
C PHE A 330 -14.40 -14.75 -16.84
N ASP A 331 -14.78 -14.32 -18.04
CA ASP A 331 -14.96 -15.20 -19.17
C ASP A 331 -13.61 -15.65 -19.77
N ASP A 332 -13.62 -16.69 -20.62
CA ASP A 332 -12.40 -17.24 -21.22
C ASP A 332 -11.60 -16.18 -21.99
N MET A 333 -12.27 -15.22 -22.61
CA MET A 333 -11.63 -14.14 -23.37
C MET A 333 -10.92 -13.14 -22.44
N GLN A 334 -11.54 -12.83 -21.30
CA GLN A 334 -10.95 -11.98 -20.27
C GLN A 334 -9.77 -12.66 -19.58
N ILE A 335 -9.89 -13.96 -19.31
CA ILE A 335 -8.79 -14.77 -18.75
C ILE A 335 -7.60 -14.77 -19.70
N GLN A 336 -7.82 -15.02 -21.00
CA GLN A 336 -6.75 -14.97 -21.99
C GLN A 336 -6.12 -13.58 -22.09
N ALA A 337 -6.94 -12.51 -22.06
CA ALA A 337 -6.42 -11.15 -22.07
C ALA A 337 -5.56 -10.82 -20.84
N LEU A 338 -5.94 -11.32 -19.65
CA LEU A 338 -5.14 -11.16 -18.42
C LEU A 338 -3.81 -11.90 -18.52
N ASP A 339 -3.78 -13.13 -19.07
CA ASP A 339 -2.55 -13.88 -19.29
C ASP A 339 -1.63 -13.17 -20.30
N ASP A 340 -2.18 -12.67 -21.41
CA ASP A 340 -1.42 -11.91 -22.39
C ASP A 340 -0.85 -10.63 -21.80
N ILE A 341 -1.63 -9.89 -21.03
CA ILE A 341 -1.16 -8.71 -20.27
C ILE A 341 -0.03 -9.08 -19.30
N ALA A 342 -0.17 -10.19 -18.57
CA ALA A 342 0.86 -10.66 -17.65
C ALA A 342 2.19 -10.96 -18.39
N GLN A 343 2.13 -11.58 -19.57
CA GLN A 343 3.32 -11.80 -20.41
C GLN A 343 3.92 -10.47 -20.89
N VAL A 344 3.10 -9.54 -21.38
CA VAL A 344 3.54 -8.20 -21.78
C VAL A 344 4.23 -7.48 -20.63
N LEU A 345 3.72 -7.58 -19.40
CA LEU A 345 4.34 -6.96 -18.23
C LEU A 345 5.68 -7.58 -17.86
N LYS A 346 5.86 -8.90 -18.01
CA LYS A 346 7.17 -9.56 -17.85
C LYS A 346 8.19 -9.03 -18.85
N ILE A 347 7.79 -8.87 -20.11
CA ILE A 347 8.64 -8.29 -21.16
C ILE A 347 9.00 -6.85 -20.81
N ALA A 348 8.02 -6.06 -20.37
CA ALA A 348 8.24 -4.67 -20.01
C ALA A 348 9.23 -4.50 -18.84
N VAL A 349 9.20 -5.40 -17.85
CA VAL A 349 10.21 -5.42 -16.77
C VAL A 349 11.58 -5.78 -17.31
N ALA A 350 11.68 -6.75 -18.22
CA ALA A 350 12.94 -7.11 -18.86
C ALA A 350 13.53 -5.92 -19.64
N GLN A 351 12.70 -5.21 -20.42
CA GLN A 351 13.11 -4.00 -21.13
C GLN A 351 13.54 -2.88 -20.18
N LEU A 352 12.84 -2.68 -19.08
CA LEU A 352 13.22 -1.71 -18.06
C LEU A 352 14.58 -2.05 -17.45
N ASN A 353 14.84 -3.32 -17.14
CA ASN A 353 16.12 -3.76 -16.60
C ASN A 353 17.27 -3.58 -17.59
N ILE A 354 17.03 -3.79 -18.88
CA ILE A 354 18.01 -3.49 -19.95
C ILE A 354 18.34 -1.99 -19.94
N LEU A 355 17.34 -1.12 -19.95
CA LEU A 355 17.53 0.34 -19.91
C LEU A 355 18.28 0.78 -18.65
N PHE A 356 17.94 0.22 -17.48
CA PHE A 356 18.65 0.50 -16.25
C PHE A 356 20.12 0.10 -16.31
N ASN A 357 20.42 -1.03 -16.93
CA ASN A 357 21.80 -1.49 -17.10
C ASN A 357 22.58 -0.61 -18.09
N GLU A 358 22.00 -0.28 -19.24
CA GLU A 358 22.64 0.57 -20.28
C GLU A 358 22.96 1.97 -19.74
N GLN A 359 22.09 2.53 -18.92
CA GLN A 359 22.25 3.88 -18.37
C GLN A 359 22.88 3.91 -16.98
N GLN A 360 23.31 2.75 -16.44
CA GLN A 360 23.84 2.59 -15.08
C GLN A 360 22.95 3.24 -14.01
N ALA A 361 21.65 3.15 -14.22
CA ALA A 361 20.61 3.74 -13.40
C ALA A 361 19.73 2.67 -12.75
N THR A 362 18.98 3.05 -11.74
CA THR A 362 17.96 2.21 -11.10
C THR A 362 16.93 3.10 -10.39
N ASP A 363 15.82 2.55 -9.96
CA ASP A 363 14.87 3.23 -9.11
C ASP A 363 14.74 2.54 -7.73
N PHE A 364 14.03 3.17 -6.80
CA PHE A 364 13.84 2.63 -5.46
C PHE A 364 13.10 1.30 -5.44
N ILE A 365 12.18 1.08 -6.39
CA ILE A 365 11.42 -0.17 -6.50
C ILE A 365 12.36 -1.32 -6.87
N GLN A 366 13.26 -1.10 -7.84
CA GLN A 366 14.22 -2.14 -8.22
C GLN A 366 15.19 -2.44 -7.09
N VAL A 367 15.68 -1.43 -6.38
CA VAL A 367 16.56 -1.63 -5.21
C VAL A 367 15.86 -2.44 -4.12
N ALA A 368 14.56 -2.21 -3.88
CA ALA A 368 13.78 -2.98 -2.92
C ALA A 368 13.57 -4.43 -3.37
N LEU A 369 13.27 -4.66 -4.65
CA LEU A 369 13.11 -6.00 -5.24
C LEU A 369 14.43 -6.78 -5.23
N ASP A 370 15.54 -6.15 -5.59
CA ASP A 370 16.87 -6.78 -5.57
C ASP A 370 17.28 -7.15 -4.13
N ALA A 371 16.95 -6.31 -3.14
CA ALA A 371 17.19 -6.59 -1.73
C ALA A 371 16.32 -7.74 -1.21
N ASP A 372 15.03 -7.79 -1.58
CA ASP A 372 14.11 -8.87 -1.23
C ASP A 372 14.58 -10.20 -1.83
N GLN A 373 14.97 -10.21 -3.09
CA GLN A 373 15.53 -11.37 -3.76
C GLN A 373 16.81 -11.85 -3.08
N ALA A 374 17.74 -10.94 -2.75
CA ALA A 374 18.98 -11.26 -2.07
C ALA A 374 18.76 -11.91 -0.69
N LEU A 375 17.66 -11.55 0.00
CA LEU A 375 17.28 -12.14 1.29
C LEU A 375 16.55 -13.47 1.15
N SER A 376 15.86 -13.71 0.03
CA SER A 376 14.94 -14.84 -0.17
C SER A 376 15.59 -16.05 -0.84
N GLU A 377 16.66 -15.87 -1.61
CA GLU A 377 17.24 -16.93 -2.47
C GLU A 377 17.87 -18.10 -1.72
N HIS A 378 18.12 -17.99 -0.40
CA HIS A 378 18.56 -19.11 0.44
C HIS A 378 18.07 -18.92 1.88
N GLU A 379 17.44 -19.95 2.45
CA GLU A 379 17.15 -20.04 3.90
C GLU A 379 18.44 -19.91 4.77
N THR A 380 19.60 -20.04 4.15
CA THR A 380 20.94 -19.89 4.74
C THR A 380 21.83 -18.95 3.93
N SER A 381 21.24 -17.84 3.37
CA SER A 381 22.08 -16.89 2.63
C SER A 381 23.10 -16.25 3.59
N ASP A 382 24.34 -16.07 3.11
CA ASP A 382 25.38 -15.33 3.86
C ASP A 382 24.88 -13.94 4.33
N ILE A 383 23.87 -13.40 3.65
CA ILE A 383 23.21 -12.13 3.97
C ILE A 383 22.31 -12.26 5.18
N ALA A 384 21.43 -13.27 5.18
CA ALA A 384 20.52 -13.51 6.30
C ALA A 384 21.33 -13.82 7.56
N LEU A 385 22.34 -14.67 7.45
CA LEU A 385 23.28 -14.96 8.55
C LEU A 385 24.05 -13.70 9.00
N PHE A 386 24.51 -12.86 8.07
CA PHE A 386 25.20 -11.61 8.41
C PHE A 386 24.26 -10.63 9.12
N LEU A 387 23.02 -10.51 8.70
CA LEU A 387 22.03 -9.63 9.35
C LEU A 387 21.60 -10.19 10.70
N ASP A 388 21.31 -11.47 10.80
CA ASP A 388 20.96 -12.15 12.07
C ASP A 388 22.09 -12.08 13.10
N TYR A 389 23.33 -12.26 12.67
CA TYR A 389 24.48 -12.17 13.58
C TYR A 389 24.79 -10.74 14.00
N LYS A 390 24.46 -9.75 13.18
CA LYS A 390 24.82 -8.33 13.41
C LYS A 390 23.67 -7.50 13.99
N ILE A 391 22.42 -7.76 13.64
CA ILE A 391 21.26 -6.99 14.09
C ILE A 391 20.50 -7.78 15.14
N GLN A 392 20.63 -7.34 16.39
CA GLN A 392 19.92 -7.95 17.53
C GLN A 392 18.62 -7.21 17.85
N HIS A 393 18.55 -5.91 17.53
CA HIS A 393 17.40 -5.07 17.83
C HIS A 393 16.98 -4.23 16.61
N LEU A 394 15.67 -4.22 16.33
CA LEU A 394 15.06 -3.47 15.24
C LEU A 394 14.01 -2.50 15.81
N LEU A 395 14.07 -1.20 15.38
CA LEU A 395 13.12 -0.17 15.75
C LEU A 395 12.54 0.49 14.50
#